data_d83eb97005ca55b69839cbe77279400c
#
_entry.id   d83eb97005ca55b69839cbe77279400c
#
_cell.length_a   1.000
_cell.length_b   1.000
_cell.length_c   1.000
_cell.angle_alpha   90.00
_cell.angle_beta   90.00
_cell.angle_gamma   90.00
#
_symmetry.space_group_name_H-M   'P 1'
#
loop_
_entity.id
_entity.type
_entity.pdbx_description
1 polymer ?
#
loop_
_entity_poly.entity_id
_entity_poly.type
_entity_poly.pdbx_seq_one_letter_code
_entity_poly.pdbx_strand_id
1 'polypeptide(L)'
;TDLNLYYDVRHFGWYKRPDWFLVLGVPAAQKQEDMRWSYVIWQEGLAPFLIVELLSPGTEAEDLGQIPRNPNKPPRKWEVYEQYLRSPYYVIFDRYENRLRVFQLMGIKYQAVELTEPKFWFPELKLGVGVWSGKYQGAEGLWLRWYN
;
A
#
# COMPACT_ATOMS: atom_id res chain seq x y z
N THR A 1 4.06 6.67 -6.20
CA THR A 1 4.00 5.50 -7.09
C THR A 1 5.36 5.22 -7.69
N ASP A 2 5.67 3.94 -7.91
CA ASP A 2 6.93 3.48 -8.53
C ASP A 2 8.22 3.89 -7.79
N LEU A 3 8.12 4.24 -6.52
CA LEU A 3 9.28 4.51 -5.69
C LEU A 3 9.70 3.25 -4.92
N ASN A 4 11.01 3.00 -4.89
CA ASN A 4 11.56 2.05 -3.94
C ASN A 4 11.45 2.64 -2.53
N LEU A 5 10.87 1.88 -1.63
CA LEU A 5 10.70 2.23 -0.24
C LEU A 5 11.70 1.43 0.59
N TYR A 6 12.72 2.11 1.11
CA TYR A 6 13.75 1.52 1.95
C TYR A 6 13.33 1.62 3.41
N TYR A 7 13.27 0.49 4.11
CA TYR A 7 12.59 0.39 5.39
C TYR A 7 13.48 -0.05 6.56
N ASP A 8 14.68 -0.53 6.31
CA ASP A 8 15.60 -1.00 7.39
C ASP A 8 16.98 -0.39 7.23
N VAL A 9 17.34 0.52 8.14
CA VAL A 9 18.65 1.20 8.16
C VAL A 9 19.83 0.24 8.32
N ARG A 10 19.60 -0.97 8.82
CA ARG A 10 20.63 -2.01 8.98
C ARG A 10 20.89 -2.78 7.68
N HIS A 11 20.01 -2.65 6.72
CA HIS A 11 20.05 -3.36 5.44
C HIS A 11 19.73 -2.41 4.30
N PHE A 12 20.72 -1.62 3.88
CA PHE A 12 20.56 -0.56 2.87
C PHE A 12 20.06 -1.03 1.50
N GLY A 13 20.26 -2.32 1.17
CA GLY A 13 19.80 -2.90 -0.09
C GLY A 13 18.38 -3.48 -0.03
N TRP A 14 17.75 -3.48 1.13
CA TRP A 14 16.39 -4.01 1.28
C TRP A 14 15.35 -2.94 1.02
N TYR A 15 14.47 -3.21 0.06
CA TYR A 15 13.38 -2.31 -0.28
C TYR A 15 12.14 -3.09 -0.70
N LYS A 16 10.99 -2.40 -0.66
CA LYS A 16 9.76 -2.79 -1.33
C LYS A 16 9.37 -1.70 -2.32
N ARG A 17 8.61 -2.08 -3.33
CA ARG A 17 8.10 -1.15 -4.33
C ARG A 17 6.58 -1.29 -4.41
N PRO A 18 5.85 -0.64 -3.49
CA PRO A 18 4.40 -0.66 -3.52
C PRO A 18 3.88 -0.02 -4.82
N ASP A 19 2.75 -0.51 -5.30
CA ASP A 19 2.10 0.11 -6.45
C ASP A 19 1.73 1.55 -6.17
N TRP A 20 1.28 1.81 -4.94
CA TRP A 20 0.97 3.17 -4.49
C TRP A 20 1.06 3.26 -2.96
N PHE A 21 1.51 4.40 -2.45
CA PHE A 21 1.48 4.69 -1.02
C PHE A 21 1.32 6.17 -0.74
N LEU A 22 0.76 6.47 0.43
CA LEU A 22 0.54 7.82 0.93
C LEU A 22 1.28 8.02 2.25
N VAL A 23 2.02 9.11 2.34
CA VAL A 23 2.66 9.55 3.58
C VAL A 23 2.06 10.89 4.00
N LEU A 24 1.68 11.00 5.26
CA LEU A 24 1.18 12.24 5.83
C LEU A 24 2.32 13.00 6.52
N GLY A 25 2.29 14.32 6.44
CA GLY A 25 3.21 15.18 7.16
C GLY A 25 4.60 15.32 6.54
N VAL A 26 4.83 14.82 5.33
CA VAL A 26 6.07 15.08 4.58
C VAL A 26 5.86 16.21 3.57
N PRO A 27 6.87 17.04 3.31
CA PRO A 27 6.77 18.07 2.29
C PRO A 27 6.60 17.46 0.89
N ALA A 28 5.65 17.98 0.12
CA ALA A 28 5.54 17.65 -1.29
C ALA A 28 6.64 18.36 -2.09
N ALA A 29 7.11 17.73 -3.15
CA ALA A 29 8.03 18.37 -4.09
C ALA A 29 7.33 19.56 -4.76
N GLN A 30 7.96 20.75 -4.70
CA GLN A 30 7.44 21.95 -5.35
C GLN A 30 7.99 22.16 -6.76
N LYS A 31 9.14 21.53 -7.04
CA LYS A 31 9.82 21.59 -8.33
C LYS A 31 10.19 20.17 -8.77
N GLN A 32 10.39 20.01 -10.07
CA GLN A 32 10.80 18.73 -10.65
C GLN A 32 12.12 18.21 -10.05
N GLU A 33 13.07 19.10 -9.78
CA GLU A 33 14.38 18.77 -9.18
C GLU A 33 14.27 18.24 -7.74
N ASP A 34 13.17 18.59 -7.03
CA ASP A 34 12.91 18.17 -5.66
C ASP A 34 12.14 16.82 -5.59
N MET A 35 11.78 16.24 -6.75
CA MET A 35 11.05 14.98 -6.76
C MET A 35 11.93 13.84 -6.24
N ARG A 36 11.31 13.00 -5.39
CA ARG A 36 12.01 11.86 -4.81
C ARG A 36 12.23 10.77 -5.84
N TRP A 37 13.43 10.23 -5.89
CA TRP A 37 13.78 9.03 -6.67
C TRP A 37 13.48 7.73 -5.91
N SER A 38 13.47 7.82 -4.59
CA SER A 38 13.14 6.73 -3.67
C SER A 38 12.58 7.34 -2.38
N TYR A 39 11.98 6.50 -1.55
CA TYR A 39 11.51 6.90 -0.23
C TYR A 39 12.31 6.15 0.84
N VAL A 40 13.07 6.87 1.64
CA VAL A 40 13.97 6.31 2.65
C VAL A 40 13.43 6.66 4.04
N ILE A 41 12.91 5.66 4.75
CA ILE A 41 12.19 5.84 6.02
C ILE A 41 13.02 6.59 7.05
N TRP A 42 14.28 6.21 7.23
CA TRP A 42 15.14 6.84 8.24
C TRP A 42 15.62 8.24 7.89
N GLN A 43 15.52 8.66 6.63
CA GLN A 43 15.80 10.04 6.20
C GLN A 43 14.57 10.92 6.33
N GLU A 44 13.41 10.40 5.96
CA GLU A 44 12.14 11.15 5.98
C GLU A 44 11.54 11.22 7.39
N GLY A 45 11.78 10.21 8.23
CA GLY A 45 11.29 10.14 9.60
C GLY A 45 9.82 9.71 9.74
N LEU A 46 9.12 9.46 8.64
CA LEU A 46 7.71 9.08 8.62
C LEU A 46 7.47 7.90 7.69
N ALA A 47 6.71 6.92 8.17
CA ALA A 47 6.28 5.76 7.39
C ALA A 47 4.99 6.04 6.61
N PRO A 48 4.68 5.27 5.56
CA PRO A 48 3.41 5.37 4.88
C PRO A 48 2.21 5.17 5.82
N PHE A 49 1.21 6.01 5.66
CA PHE A 49 -0.08 5.89 6.33
C PHE A 49 -0.97 4.85 5.65
N LEU A 50 -0.90 4.77 4.34
CA LEU A 50 -1.68 3.87 3.52
C LEU A 50 -0.81 3.30 2.40
N ILE A 51 -0.91 2.00 2.20
CA ILE A 51 -0.26 1.29 1.10
C ILE A 51 -1.36 0.60 0.29
N VAL A 52 -1.27 0.70 -1.03
CA VAL A 52 -2.17 0.05 -1.97
C VAL A 52 -1.37 -0.84 -2.90
N GLU A 53 -1.78 -2.09 -3.01
CA GLU A 53 -1.26 -3.07 -3.95
C GLU A 53 -2.36 -3.51 -4.93
N LEU A 54 -1.99 -3.59 -6.18
CA LEU A 54 -2.85 -4.10 -7.24
C LEU A 54 -2.40 -5.53 -7.54
N LEU A 55 -3.27 -6.50 -7.26
CA LEU A 55 -2.91 -7.90 -7.46
C LEU A 55 -2.56 -8.20 -8.91
N SER A 56 -1.48 -8.95 -9.06
CA SER A 56 -1.08 -9.56 -10.33
C SER A 56 -1.16 -11.08 -10.22
N PRO A 57 -1.37 -11.80 -11.32
CA PRO A 57 -1.35 -13.25 -11.30
C PRO A 57 -0.03 -13.77 -10.70
N GLY A 58 -0.14 -14.68 -9.72
CA GLY A 58 1.00 -15.31 -9.06
C GLY A 58 1.57 -14.55 -7.86
N THR A 59 1.10 -13.34 -7.53
CA THR A 59 1.61 -12.55 -6.38
C THR A 59 0.66 -12.51 -5.19
N GLU A 60 -0.55 -13.05 -5.32
CA GLU A 60 -1.58 -12.99 -4.28
C GLU A 60 -1.10 -13.50 -2.93
N ALA A 61 -0.45 -14.64 -2.90
CA ALA A 61 0.03 -15.26 -1.66
C ALA A 61 1.05 -14.36 -0.92
N GLU A 62 1.91 -13.65 -1.65
CA GLU A 62 2.85 -12.71 -1.05
C GLU A 62 2.13 -11.47 -0.53
N ASP A 63 1.25 -10.90 -1.34
CA ASP A 63 0.52 -9.69 -0.96
C ASP A 63 -0.40 -9.90 0.25
N LEU A 64 -0.94 -11.11 0.42
CA LEU A 64 -1.79 -11.49 1.55
C LEU A 64 -1.02 -12.09 2.75
N GLY A 65 0.31 -12.16 2.69
CA GLY A 65 1.11 -12.69 3.79
C GLY A 65 0.99 -14.18 4.00
N GLN A 66 0.66 -14.94 2.96
CA GLN A 66 0.45 -16.38 3.03
C GLN A 66 1.72 -17.20 2.78
N ILE A 67 2.83 -16.55 2.40
CA ILE A 67 4.11 -17.22 2.18
C ILE A 67 4.89 -17.25 3.50
N PRO A 68 5.38 -18.43 3.93
CA PRO A 68 6.17 -18.56 5.15
C PRO A 68 7.45 -17.70 5.11
N ARG A 69 7.83 -17.19 6.27
CA ARG A 69 9.06 -16.41 6.45
C ARG A 69 10.29 -17.30 6.23
N ASN A 70 11.22 -16.82 5.40
CA ASN A 70 12.55 -17.38 5.27
C ASN A 70 13.56 -16.42 5.91
N PRO A 71 14.19 -16.77 7.05
CA PRO A 71 15.09 -15.86 7.76
C PRO A 71 16.37 -15.50 6.98
N ASN A 72 16.71 -16.27 5.94
CA ASN A 72 17.88 -16.02 5.09
C ASN A 72 17.60 -15.05 3.93
N LYS A 73 16.38 -14.56 3.84
CA LYS A 73 15.94 -13.61 2.80
C LYS A 73 15.34 -12.36 3.44
N PRO A 74 15.29 -11.23 2.71
CA PRO A 74 14.55 -10.06 3.16
C PRO A 74 13.11 -10.42 3.53
N PRO A 75 12.50 -9.72 4.50
CA PRO A 75 11.09 -9.94 4.83
C PRO A 75 10.20 -9.65 3.62
N ARG A 76 9.06 -10.31 3.57
CA ARG A 76 8.08 -10.14 2.50
C ARG A 76 7.21 -8.91 2.72
N LYS A 77 6.44 -8.51 1.73
CA LYS A 77 5.60 -7.31 1.74
C LYS A 77 4.73 -7.19 3.00
N TRP A 78 3.96 -8.22 3.33
CA TRP A 78 3.09 -8.21 4.50
C TRP A 78 3.85 -7.91 5.80
N GLU A 79 4.95 -8.61 6.04
CA GLU A 79 5.79 -8.41 7.22
C GLU A 79 6.38 -7.00 7.26
N VAL A 80 6.86 -6.49 6.11
CA VAL A 80 7.40 -5.14 6.02
C VAL A 80 6.33 -4.10 6.35
N TYR A 81 5.15 -4.21 5.76
CA TYR A 81 4.08 -3.24 5.95
C TYR A 81 3.50 -3.29 7.37
N GLU A 82 3.35 -4.50 7.94
CA GLU A 82 2.80 -4.72 9.27
C GLU A 82 3.79 -4.42 10.39
N GLN A 83 5.02 -4.91 10.30
CA GLN A 83 5.96 -4.94 11.42
C GLN A 83 7.07 -3.89 11.33
N TYR A 84 7.60 -3.59 10.16
CA TYR A 84 8.64 -2.60 9.96
C TYR A 84 8.08 -1.20 9.81
N LEU A 85 7.13 -1.02 8.91
CA LEU A 85 6.52 0.27 8.62
C LEU A 85 5.35 0.57 9.55
N ARG A 86 4.66 -0.46 10.00
CA ARG A 86 3.46 -0.34 10.85
C ARG A 86 2.45 0.61 10.23
N SER A 87 2.25 0.47 8.93
CA SER A 87 1.34 1.32 8.17
C SER A 87 -0.10 1.05 8.62
N PRO A 88 -0.86 2.09 9.02
CA PRO A 88 -2.20 1.91 9.57
C PRO A 88 -3.17 1.16 8.67
N TYR A 89 -3.05 1.36 7.35
CA TYR A 89 -3.94 0.74 6.37
C TYR A 89 -3.19 0.12 5.23
N TYR A 90 -3.65 -1.07 4.84
CA TYR A 90 -3.16 -1.80 3.69
C TYR A 90 -4.35 -2.21 2.83
N VAL A 91 -4.38 -1.75 1.59
CA VAL A 91 -5.46 -1.98 0.63
C VAL A 91 -4.95 -2.85 -0.50
N ILE A 92 -5.69 -3.90 -0.82
CA ILE A 92 -5.41 -4.78 -1.95
C ILE A 92 -6.62 -4.78 -2.88
N PHE A 93 -6.39 -4.50 -4.15
CA PHE A 93 -7.41 -4.58 -5.18
C PHE A 93 -7.07 -5.67 -6.19
N ASP A 94 -7.97 -6.65 -6.31
CA ASP A 94 -7.92 -7.70 -7.31
C ASP A 94 -8.84 -7.32 -8.47
N ARG A 95 -8.24 -6.90 -9.58
CA ARG A 95 -9.00 -6.52 -10.78
C ARG A 95 -9.57 -7.71 -11.56
N TYR A 96 -9.11 -8.93 -11.29
CA TYR A 96 -9.58 -10.13 -11.97
C TYR A 96 -10.88 -10.65 -11.35
N GLU A 97 -10.96 -10.60 -10.01
CA GLU A 97 -12.16 -10.93 -9.25
C GLU A 97 -12.97 -9.68 -8.86
N ASN A 98 -12.50 -8.49 -9.20
CA ASN A 98 -13.07 -7.21 -8.79
C ASN A 98 -13.28 -7.09 -7.28
N ARG A 99 -12.31 -7.59 -6.52
CA ARG A 99 -12.38 -7.69 -5.08
C ARG A 99 -11.49 -6.65 -4.40
N LEU A 100 -12.12 -5.84 -3.57
CA LEU A 100 -11.43 -4.90 -2.68
C LEU A 100 -11.27 -5.54 -1.31
N ARG A 101 -10.04 -5.53 -0.79
CA ARG A 101 -9.72 -5.94 0.57
C ARG A 101 -9.03 -4.80 1.29
N VAL A 102 -9.45 -4.54 2.51
CA VAL A 102 -8.86 -3.51 3.38
C VAL A 102 -8.41 -4.18 4.67
N PHE A 103 -7.16 -3.92 5.03
CA PHE A 103 -6.59 -4.36 6.30
C PHE A 103 -6.23 -3.13 7.13
N GLN A 104 -6.62 -3.17 8.39
CA GLN A 104 -6.32 -2.12 9.36
C GLN A 104 -5.39 -2.68 10.43
N LEU A 105 -4.33 -1.93 10.76
CA LEU A 105 -3.43 -2.31 11.83
C LEU A 105 -4.12 -2.12 13.18
N MET A 106 -4.35 -3.24 13.87
CA MET A 106 -4.92 -3.27 15.21
C MET A 106 -3.86 -3.79 16.18
N GLY A 107 -3.30 -2.89 16.99
CA GLY A 107 -2.12 -3.20 17.78
C GLY A 107 -0.90 -3.44 16.88
N ILE A 108 -0.47 -4.69 16.78
CA ILE A 108 0.73 -5.07 16.00
C ILE A 108 0.41 -5.95 14.78
N LYS A 109 -0.88 -6.24 14.54
CA LYS A 109 -1.33 -7.14 13.47
C LYS A 109 -2.37 -6.48 12.57
N TYR A 110 -2.28 -6.78 11.28
CA TYR A 110 -3.33 -6.44 10.35
C TYR A 110 -4.56 -7.32 10.57
N GLN A 111 -5.72 -6.68 10.60
CA GLN A 111 -7.03 -7.33 10.63
C GLN A 111 -7.82 -6.92 9.40
N ALA A 112 -8.44 -7.91 8.74
CA ALA A 112 -9.33 -7.65 7.63
C ALA A 112 -10.55 -6.87 8.11
N VAL A 113 -10.88 -5.81 7.37
CA VAL A 113 -12.12 -5.05 7.58
C VAL A 113 -13.24 -5.72 6.79
N GLU A 114 -14.35 -6.01 7.45
CA GLU A 114 -15.55 -6.47 6.74
C GLU A 114 -16.16 -5.32 5.96
N LEU A 115 -16.27 -5.50 4.63
CA LEU A 115 -16.86 -4.53 3.73
C LEU A 115 -18.24 -5.02 3.29
N THR A 116 -19.29 -4.25 3.59
CA THR A 116 -20.65 -4.50 3.07
C THR A 116 -20.80 -4.04 1.63
N GLU A 117 -20.00 -3.07 1.23
CA GLU A 117 -19.91 -2.54 -0.14
C GLU A 117 -18.43 -2.49 -0.54
N PRO A 118 -18.08 -2.51 -1.83
CA PRO A 118 -16.69 -2.48 -2.27
C PRO A 118 -16.10 -1.07 -2.13
N LYS A 119 -16.15 -0.51 -0.94
CA LYS A 119 -15.58 0.81 -0.60
C LYS A 119 -15.23 0.88 0.88
N PHE A 120 -14.27 1.75 1.20
CA PHE A 120 -13.83 2.01 2.57
C PHE A 120 -13.52 3.50 2.76
N TRP A 121 -13.99 4.05 3.88
CA TRP A 121 -13.75 5.44 4.27
C TRP A 121 -12.62 5.53 5.29
N PHE A 122 -11.65 6.39 5.02
CA PHE A 122 -10.55 6.71 5.95
C PHE A 122 -10.90 7.99 6.71
N PRO A 123 -11.29 7.89 7.99
CA PRO A 123 -11.71 9.07 8.76
C PRO A 123 -10.62 10.13 8.85
N GLU A 124 -9.38 9.70 8.99
CA GLU A 124 -8.22 10.57 9.15
C GLU A 124 -7.94 11.40 7.89
N LEU A 125 -8.24 10.84 6.73
CA LEU A 125 -8.04 11.50 5.45
C LEU A 125 -9.26 12.30 4.98
N LYS A 126 -10.43 12.03 5.54
CA LYS A 126 -11.73 12.49 5.03
C LYS A 126 -11.92 12.14 3.55
N LEU A 127 -11.45 10.97 3.17
CA LEU A 127 -11.53 10.40 1.82
C LEU A 127 -11.82 8.92 1.92
N GLY A 128 -12.44 8.39 0.90
CA GLY A 128 -12.65 6.96 0.74
C GLY A 128 -12.02 6.40 -0.51
N VAL A 129 -11.82 5.09 -0.53
CA VAL A 129 -11.43 4.32 -1.70
C VAL A 129 -12.53 3.33 -2.02
N GLY A 130 -12.85 3.17 -3.30
CA GLY A 130 -13.90 2.26 -3.70
C GLY A 130 -13.79 1.80 -5.14
N VAL A 131 -14.52 0.73 -5.45
CA VAL A 131 -14.63 0.19 -6.79
C VAL A 131 -15.71 0.95 -7.55
N TRP A 132 -15.35 1.48 -8.68
CA TRP A 132 -16.23 2.25 -9.56
C TRP A 132 -16.35 1.59 -10.93
N SER A 133 -17.58 1.46 -11.41
CA SER A 133 -17.87 0.99 -12.77
C SER A 133 -17.90 2.16 -13.73
N GLY A 134 -17.10 2.08 -14.77
CA GLY A 134 -17.06 3.13 -15.78
C GLY A 134 -15.91 2.99 -16.76
N LYS A 135 -15.71 4.04 -17.56
CA LYS A 135 -14.69 4.08 -18.60
C LYS A 135 -13.50 4.92 -18.15
N TYR A 136 -12.32 4.33 -18.19
CA TYR A 136 -11.06 5.00 -17.89
C TYR A 136 -10.05 4.75 -19.03
N GLN A 137 -9.47 5.82 -19.57
CA GLN A 137 -8.53 5.77 -20.70
C GLN A 137 -9.04 4.90 -21.88
N GLY A 138 -10.33 5.03 -22.19
CA GLY A 138 -10.94 4.30 -23.29
C GLY A 138 -11.40 2.87 -22.98
N ALA A 139 -11.06 2.32 -21.82
CA ALA A 139 -11.45 0.97 -21.42
C ALA A 139 -12.59 1.00 -20.37
N GLU A 140 -13.64 0.23 -20.62
CA GLU A 140 -14.72 0.02 -19.66
C GLU A 140 -14.32 -1.07 -18.65
N GLY A 141 -14.72 -0.89 -17.39
CA GLY A 141 -14.44 -1.88 -16.36
C GLY A 141 -14.76 -1.38 -14.96
N LEU A 142 -14.29 -2.14 -13.99
CA LEU A 142 -14.32 -1.77 -12.59
C LEU A 142 -12.93 -1.25 -12.19
N TRP A 143 -12.91 -0.04 -11.62
CA TRP A 143 -11.69 0.69 -11.29
C TRP A 143 -11.67 1.05 -9.83
N LEU A 144 -10.50 0.95 -9.22
CA LEU A 144 -10.28 1.49 -7.88
C LEU A 144 -10.09 3.01 -7.98
N ARG A 145 -10.87 3.78 -7.23
CA ARG A 145 -10.75 5.24 -7.20
C ARG A 145 -11.04 5.82 -5.83
N TRP A 146 -10.61 7.06 -5.65
CA TRP A 146 -10.93 7.87 -4.49
C TRP A 146 -12.33 8.48 -4.62
N TYR A 147 -12.99 8.68 -3.47
CA TYR A 147 -14.23 9.44 -3.37
C TYR A 147 -14.24 10.28 -2.09
N ASN A 148 -15.02 11.35 -2.08
CA ASN A 148 -15.28 12.24 -0.94
C ASN A 148 -16.76 12.24 -0.56
#